data_6fc3c4d2bc5a0c5e7d9cdadbaa3f9689
#
_entry.id   6fc3c4d2bc5a0c5e7d9cdadbaa3f9689
#
_cell.length_a   1.000
_cell.length_b   1.000
_cell.length_c   1.000
_cell.angle_alpha   90.00
_cell.angle_beta   90.00
_cell.angle_gamma   90.00
#
_symmetry.space_group_name_H-M   'P 1'
#
loop_
_entity.id
_entity.type
_entity.pdbx_description
1 polymer ?
#
loop_
_entity_poly.entity_id
_entity_poly.type
_entity_poly.pdbx_seq_one_letter_code
_entity_poly.pdbx_strand_id
1 'polypeptide(L)'
;MPRALTRVLAGALALTAIACSRDHGGAMGGERPVATRYGLGRTASSAEVASLDLDVAPDGHGLPPGRGSAAQGASLFAQKCASCHAAQGQGMPPAFPALVGRDPKGEGFPFASDWRITRTIGNYWPEATTVFDYVRRAMPHTAPGSLTNDEVYALTAFLLAANQVIPRDAALDSASLMQVKMPYHDKFVRDNRRGGNEVK
;
A
#
# COMPACT_ATOMS: atom_id res chain seq x y z
N MET A 1 83.61 7.96 -16.49
CA MET A 1 82.71 8.46 -17.53
C MET A 1 82.67 7.44 -18.60
N PRO A 2 81.54 6.78 -18.88
CA PRO A 2 80.74 7.06 -20.05
C PRO A 2 79.25 6.98 -19.75
N ARG A 3 78.41 7.64 -20.59
CA ARG A 3 77.03 7.77 -20.57
C ARG A 3 76.34 6.54 -21.20
N ALA A 4 75.41 5.87 -20.51
CA ALA A 4 74.51 4.83 -21.06
C ALA A 4 73.21 5.50 -21.55
N LEU A 5 72.95 5.40 -22.84
CA LEU A 5 71.65 5.76 -23.47
C LEU A 5 70.58 4.68 -23.19
N THR A 6 69.63 5.01 -22.44
CA THR A 6 68.44 4.15 -22.27
C THR A 6 67.40 4.50 -23.36
N ARG A 7 67.17 3.59 -24.27
CA ARG A 7 66.11 3.70 -25.27
C ARG A 7 64.76 3.38 -24.62
N VAL A 8 63.86 4.35 -24.58
CA VAL A 8 62.49 4.19 -24.16
C VAL A 8 61.68 3.74 -25.40
N LEU A 9 61.20 2.49 -25.37
CA LEU A 9 60.19 2.03 -26.31
C LEU A 9 58.81 2.59 -25.91
N ALA A 10 58.28 3.47 -26.70
CA ALA A 10 56.90 3.93 -26.59
C ALA A 10 55.98 2.91 -27.22
N GLY A 11 55.35 2.09 -26.40
CA GLY A 11 54.24 1.23 -26.82
C GLY A 11 52.95 2.00 -26.92
N ALA A 12 52.48 2.23 -28.13
CA ALA A 12 51.17 2.81 -28.39
C ALA A 12 50.05 1.79 -28.06
N LEU A 13 49.38 2.01 -26.93
CA LEU A 13 48.17 1.25 -26.57
C LEU A 13 46.98 1.88 -27.27
N ALA A 14 46.50 1.27 -28.33
CA ALA A 14 45.29 1.67 -29.01
C ALA A 14 44.04 1.27 -28.16
N LEU A 15 43.45 2.20 -27.44
CA LEU A 15 42.15 2.05 -26.81
C LEU A 15 41.08 2.11 -27.90
N THR A 16 40.52 0.98 -28.28
CA THR A 16 39.28 0.91 -29.03
C THR A 16 38.14 1.26 -28.12
N ALA A 17 37.68 2.51 -28.17
CA ALA A 17 36.43 2.94 -27.54
C ALA A 17 35.26 2.31 -28.32
N ILE A 18 34.63 1.28 -27.74
CA ILE A 18 33.33 0.77 -28.19
C ILE A 18 32.31 1.84 -27.77
N ALA A 19 31.98 2.71 -28.72
CA ALA A 19 30.87 3.64 -28.57
C ALA A 19 29.56 2.82 -28.64
N CYS A 20 28.93 2.57 -27.50
CA CYS A 20 27.52 2.18 -27.46
C CYS A 20 26.70 3.38 -27.92
N SER A 21 26.41 3.47 -29.22
CA SER A 21 25.42 4.38 -29.76
C SER A 21 24.05 3.97 -29.18
N ARG A 22 23.57 4.74 -28.22
CA ARG A 22 22.16 4.72 -27.86
C ARG A 22 21.40 5.41 -28.98
N ASP A 23 20.87 4.62 -29.89
CA ASP A 23 19.85 5.10 -30.83
C ASP A 23 18.59 5.49 -30.04
N HIS A 24 18.46 6.77 -29.75
CA HIS A 24 17.23 7.39 -29.32
C HIS A 24 16.50 7.91 -30.55
N GLY A 25 15.86 7.02 -31.27
CA GLY A 25 15.13 7.47 -32.46
C GLY A 25 14.45 6.33 -33.18
N GLY A 26 13.24 6.07 -32.80
CA GLY A 26 12.38 5.16 -33.54
C GLY A 26 11.09 4.95 -32.80
N ALA A 27 10.12 5.84 -32.96
CA ALA A 27 8.73 5.52 -32.72
C ALA A 27 8.34 4.39 -33.68
N MET A 28 8.73 3.17 -33.34
CA MET A 28 8.18 1.96 -33.97
C MET A 28 6.78 1.79 -33.38
N GLY A 29 5.80 2.34 -34.08
CA GLY A 29 4.41 1.88 -34.00
C GLY A 29 4.32 0.43 -34.47
N GLY A 30 5.06 -0.46 -33.84
CA GLY A 30 4.90 -1.88 -33.99
C GLY A 30 3.66 -2.28 -33.22
N GLU A 31 2.63 -2.71 -33.92
CA GLU A 31 1.51 -3.46 -33.42
C GLU A 31 2.06 -4.57 -32.53
N ARG A 32 1.85 -4.47 -31.20
CA ARG A 32 2.32 -5.50 -30.27
C ARG A 32 1.67 -6.81 -30.68
N PRO A 33 2.43 -7.91 -30.80
CA PRO A 33 1.84 -9.18 -31.16
C PRO A 33 0.68 -9.47 -30.20
N VAL A 34 -0.50 -9.69 -30.75
CA VAL A 34 -1.64 -10.16 -29.95
C VAL A 34 -1.19 -11.41 -29.22
N ALA A 35 -1.26 -11.39 -27.91
CA ALA A 35 -0.80 -12.52 -27.09
C ALA A 35 -1.41 -13.80 -27.63
N THR A 36 -0.57 -14.76 -27.98
CA THR A 36 -1.01 -16.03 -28.53
C THR A 36 -1.90 -16.70 -27.48
N ARG A 37 -3.16 -16.92 -27.81
CA ARG A 37 -4.06 -17.68 -26.93
C ARG A 37 -3.63 -19.14 -26.97
N TYR A 38 -3.16 -19.65 -25.86
CA TYR A 38 -2.68 -21.02 -25.74
C TYR A 38 -3.81 -22.05 -25.56
N GLY A 39 -5.07 -21.62 -25.53
CA GLY A 39 -6.23 -22.50 -25.32
C GLY A 39 -6.31 -23.08 -23.89
N LEU A 40 -5.59 -22.51 -22.95
CA LEU A 40 -5.60 -22.92 -21.55
C LEU A 40 -6.62 -22.14 -20.74
N GLY A 41 -7.25 -22.85 -19.79
CA GLY A 41 -8.25 -22.26 -18.91
C GLY A 41 -9.62 -22.05 -19.62
N ARG A 42 -10.51 -21.41 -18.88
CA ARG A 42 -11.86 -21.00 -19.36
C ARG A 42 -12.17 -19.59 -18.88
N THR A 43 -13.15 -18.98 -19.48
CA THR A 43 -13.70 -17.72 -18.94
C THR A 43 -14.35 -18.00 -17.59
N ALA A 44 -14.01 -17.21 -16.58
CA ALA A 44 -14.65 -17.26 -15.28
C ALA A 44 -16.12 -16.80 -15.38
N SER A 45 -17.01 -17.45 -14.66
CA SER A 45 -18.39 -16.98 -14.52
C SER A 45 -18.45 -15.72 -13.65
N SER A 46 -19.52 -14.93 -13.81
CA SER A 46 -19.76 -13.75 -12.98
C SER A 46 -19.79 -14.07 -11.48
N ALA A 47 -20.29 -15.24 -11.09
CA ALA A 47 -20.32 -15.68 -9.70
C ALA A 47 -18.91 -15.98 -9.16
N GLU A 48 -18.03 -16.59 -9.97
CA GLU A 48 -16.64 -16.83 -9.60
C GLU A 48 -15.88 -15.52 -9.46
N VAL A 49 -16.06 -14.57 -10.36
CA VAL A 49 -15.47 -13.24 -10.26
C VAL A 49 -15.96 -12.56 -8.98
N ALA A 50 -17.27 -12.48 -8.75
CA ALA A 50 -17.86 -11.83 -7.59
C ALA A 50 -17.44 -12.44 -6.25
N SER A 51 -17.10 -13.74 -6.22
CA SER A 51 -16.62 -14.40 -5.00
C SER A 51 -15.20 -13.99 -4.61
N LEU A 52 -14.41 -13.49 -5.54
CA LEU A 52 -13.03 -13.06 -5.37
C LEU A 52 -12.85 -11.55 -5.42
N ASP A 53 -13.82 -10.84 -5.96
CA ASP A 53 -13.84 -9.38 -6.08
C ASP A 53 -14.31 -8.78 -4.75
N LEU A 54 -13.41 -8.72 -3.79
CA LEU A 54 -13.65 -8.26 -2.42
C LEU A 54 -13.03 -6.91 -2.12
N ASP A 55 -12.31 -6.32 -3.06
CA ASP A 55 -11.62 -5.06 -2.86
C ASP A 55 -12.57 -3.87 -2.71
N VAL A 56 -12.11 -2.89 -1.95
CA VAL A 56 -12.82 -1.63 -1.72
C VAL A 56 -11.93 -0.48 -2.16
N ALA A 57 -12.41 0.28 -3.12
CA ALA A 57 -11.71 1.43 -3.66
C ALA A 57 -11.72 2.63 -2.68
N PRO A 58 -10.80 3.59 -2.86
CA PRO A 58 -10.74 4.80 -2.03
C PRO A 58 -12.06 5.60 -1.97
N ASP A 59 -12.81 5.62 -3.07
CA ASP A 59 -14.12 6.27 -3.18
C ASP A 59 -15.27 5.49 -2.53
N GLY A 60 -14.99 4.32 -1.94
CA GLY A 60 -15.96 3.46 -1.30
C GLY A 60 -16.67 2.48 -2.23
N HIS A 61 -16.34 2.45 -3.53
CA HIS A 61 -16.83 1.39 -4.41
C HIS A 61 -16.42 0.03 -3.86
N GLY A 62 -17.33 -0.93 -3.83
CA GLY A 62 -17.09 -2.28 -3.28
C GLY A 62 -17.36 -2.42 -1.77
N LEU A 63 -17.71 -1.33 -1.04
CA LEU A 63 -18.10 -1.44 0.36
C LEU A 63 -19.35 -2.32 0.51
N PRO A 64 -19.26 -3.44 1.26
CA PRO A 64 -20.41 -4.31 1.48
C PRO A 64 -21.38 -3.71 2.51
N PRO A 65 -22.64 -4.18 2.55
CA PRO A 65 -23.52 -3.87 3.67
C PRO A 65 -22.96 -4.44 4.98
N GLY A 66 -23.16 -3.70 6.07
CA GLY A 66 -22.72 -4.07 7.41
C GLY A 66 -22.57 -2.86 8.31
N ARG A 67 -22.34 -3.11 9.60
CA ARG A 67 -22.16 -2.07 10.62
C ARG A 67 -21.39 -2.59 11.82
N GLY A 68 -20.53 -1.74 12.43
CA GLY A 68 -19.85 -2.08 13.66
C GLY A 68 -19.43 -0.85 14.46
N SER A 69 -19.42 -0.98 15.79
CA SER A 69 -18.98 0.07 16.71
C SER A 69 -17.51 -0.10 17.12
N ALA A 70 -16.89 0.99 17.52
CA ALA A 70 -15.52 0.95 18.05
C ALA A 70 -15.40 0.08 19.31
N ALA A 71 -16.43 0.02 20.15
CA ALA A 71 -16.46 -0.83 21.33
C ALA A 71 -16.46 -2.33 20.97
N GLN A 72 -17.27 -2.73 19.97
CA GLN A 72 -17.25 -4.09 19.43
C GLN A 72 -15.87 -4.42 18.82
N GLY A 73 -15.32 -3.47 18.06
CA GLY A 73 -14.00 -3.60 17.46
C GLY A 73 -12.88 -3.77 18.49
N ALA A 74 -12.95 -3.08 19.63
CA ALA A 74 -11.98 -3.26 20.70
C ALA A 74 -11.96 -4.70 21.24
N SER A 75 -13.13 -5.29 21.44
CA SER A 75 -13.26 -6.68 21.88
C SER A 75 -12.74 -7.67 20.85
N LEU A 76 -13.04 -7.46 19.58
CA LEU A 76 -12.56 -8.28 18.46
C LEU A 76 -11.03 -8.14 18.29
N PHE A 77 -10.52 -6.92 18.42
CA PHE A 77 -9.10 -6.66 18.31
C PHE A 77 -8.30 -7.40 19.38
N ALA A 78 -8.79 -7.38 20.62
CA ALA A 78 -8.17 -8.11 21.71
C ALA A 78 -8.11 -9.63 21.46
N GLN A 79 -9.11 -10.18 20.80
CA GLN A 79 -9.22 -11.63 20.54
C GLN A 79 -8.43 -12.07 19.28
N LYS A 80 -8.47 -11.28 18.21
CA LYS A 80 -8.00 -11.71 16.88
C LYS A 80 -6.72 -10.99 16.40
N CYS A 81 -6.37 -9.86 17.00
CA CYS A 81 -5.32 -8.98 16.46
C CYS A 81 -4.18 -8.70 17.46
N ALA A 82 -4.50 -8.65 18.78
CA ALA A 82 -3.56 -8.21 19.80
C ALA A 82 -2.34 -9.12 19.96
N SER A 83 -2.42 -10.40 19.59
CA SER A 83 -1.29 -11.33 19.62
C SER A 83 -0.13 -10.90 18.73
N CYS A 84 -0.42 -10.19 17.64
CA CYS A 84 0.59 -9.65 16.71
C CYS A 84 0.76 -8.13 16.87
N HIS A 85 -0.34 -7.39 17.07
CA HIS A 85 -0.31 -5.92 17.07
C HIS A 85 -0.24 -5.31 18.47
N ALA A 86 -0.10 -6.15 19.52
CA ALA A 86 -0.18 -5.79 20.94
C ALA A 86 -1.54 -5.20 21.35
N ALA A 87 -1.83 -5.14 22.65
CA ALA A 87 -3.18 -4.89 23.16
C ALA A 87 -3.83 -3.57 22.73
N GLN A 88 -3.02 -2.56 22.45
CA GLN A 88 -3.48 -1.22 22.04
C GLN A 88 -3.08 -0.86 20.60
N GLY A 89 -2.62 -1.83 19.82
CA GLY A 89 -2.19 -1.58 18.45
C GLY A 89 -0.82 -0.87 18.32
N GLN A 90 -0.04 -0.85 19.40
CA GLN A 90 1.29 -0.23 19.41
C GLN A 90 2.36 -1.06 18.68
N GLY A 91 1.99 -2.24 18.20
CA GLY A 91 2.87 -3.15 17.48
C GLY A 91 3.86 -3.91 18.37
N MET A 92 4.62 -4.77 17.74
CA MET A 92 5.74 -5.53 18.33
C MET A 92 6.92 -5.52 17.34
N PRO A 93 7.70 -4.42 17.28
CA PRO A 93 8.84 -4.30 16.38
C PRO A 93 9.91 -5.38 16.65
N PRO A 94 10.66 -5.82 15.63
CA PRO A 94 10.59 -5.37 14.22
C PRO A 94 9.53 -6.10 13.38
N ALA A 95 8.89 -7.16 13.89
CA ALA A 95 8.03 -8.03 13.09
C ALA A 95 6.66 -7.39 12.75
N PHE A 96 6.07 -6.70 13.72
CA PHE A 96 4.73 -6.12 13.56
C PHE A 96 4.76 -4.61 13.86
N PRO A 97 4.55 -3.76 12.84
CA PRO A 97 4.56 -2.32 13.02
C PRO A 97 3.36 -1.85 13.85
N ALA A 98 3.51 -0.66 14.45
CA ALA A 98 2.42 0.00 15.15
C ALA A 98 1.28 0.37 14.18
N LEU A 99 0.05 0.07 14.58
CA LEU A 99 -1.17 0.49 13.88
C LEU A 99 -1.71 1.80 14.45
N VAL A 100 -1.48 2.01 15.75
CA VAL A 100 -1.98 3.14 16.52
C VAL A 100 -0.82 4.05 16.91
N GLY A 101 -1.00 5.32 16.66
CA GLY A 101 -0.05 6.38 16.96
C GLY A 101 -0.36 7.59 16.09
N ARG A 102 -0.91 8.63 16.70
CA ARG A 102 -1.21 9.89 16.03
C ARG A 102 -0.66 11.03 16.87
N ASP A 103 0.00 11.98 16.21
CA ASP A 103 0.17 13.30 16.79
C ASP A 103 -1.20 14.00 16.81
N PRO A 104 -1.79 14.26 18.00
CA PRO A 104 -3.11 14.86 18.09
C PRO A 104 -3.20 16.24 17.44
N LYS A 105 -2.09 16.95 17.35
CA LYS A 105 -2.00 18.29 16.74
C LYS A 105 -1.81 18.23 15.24
N GLY A 106 -1.36 17.11 14.70
CA GLY A 106 -1.10 16.94 13.28
C GLY A 106 0.08 17.74 12.73
N GLU A 107 0.82 18.44 13.61
CA GLU A 107 1.87 19.40 13.21
C GLU A 107 3.27 18.83 13.33
N GLY A 108 3.47 17.87 14.22
CA GLY A 108 4.80 17.33 14.56
C GLY A 108 5.24 16.14 13.72
N PHE A 109 4.32 15.47 13.02
CA PHE A 109 4.69 14.31 12.23
C PHE A 109 5.26 14.73 10.87
N PRO A 110 6.53 14.40 10.55
CA PRO A 110 7.20 14.86 9.34
C PRO A 110 6.73 14.15 8.06
N PHE A 111 5.68 13.35 8.14
CA PHE A 111 5.05 12.60 7.04
C PHE A 111 6.08 11.73 6.29
N ALA A 112 6.36 12.01 5.03
CA ALA A 112 7.26 11.22 4.20
C ALA A 112 8.72 11.69 4.28
N SER A 113 9.01 12.82 4.93
CA SER A 113 10.34 13.41 4.95
C SER A 113 11.35 12.68 5.86
N ASP A 114 10.88 11.90 6.83
CA ASP A 114 11.74 11.03 7.64
C ASP A 114 11.23 9.57 7.60
N TRP A 115 11.93 8.73 6.87
CA TRP A 115 11.59 7.32 6.69
C TRP A 115 11.76 6.48 7.97
N ARG A 116 12.53 6.96 8.96
CA ARG A 116 12.79 6.25 10.23
C ARG A 116 11.62 6.32 11.19
N ILE A 117 10.72 7.26 11.00
CA ILE A 117 9.55 7.43 11.86
C ILE A 117 8.48 6.42 11.49
N THR A 118 7.95 5.72 12.49
CA THR A 118 6.90 4.72 12.30
C THR A 118 5.64 5.36 11.75
N ARG A 119 5.18 4.86 10.63
CA ARG A 119 3.90 5.23 10.03
C ARG A 119 2.79 4.36 10.59
N THR A 120 1.71 5.00 11.01
CA THR A 120 0.52 4.36 11.59
C THR A 120 -0.71 4.71 10.78
N ILE A 121 -1.85 4.13 11.12
CA ILE A 121 -3.12 4.48 10.49
C ILE A 121 -3.43 5.97 10.73
N GLY A 122 -3.19 6.49 11.93
CA GLY A 122 -3.55 7.86 12.29
C GLY A 122 -2.64 8.94 11.75
N ASN A 123 -1.39 8.64 11.40
CA ASN A 123 -0.42 9.64 10.97
C ASN A 123 0.01 9.52 9.50
N TYR A 124 -0.41 8.45 8.81
CA TYR A 124 0.05 8.25 7.43
C TYR A 124 -1.03 7.71 6.47
N TRP A 125 -2.04 6.98 6.92
CA TRP A 125 -2.99 6.31 6.03
C TRP A 125 -3.90 7.32 5.31
N PRO A 126 -4.07 7.25 3.97
CA PRO A 126 -4.78 8.30 3.22
C PRO A 126 -6.30 8.22 3.29
N GLU A 127 -6.89 7.00 3.30
CA GLU A 127 -8.33 6.80 3.17
C GLU A 127 -8.84 5.79 4.20
N ALA A 128 -9.94 6.09 4.86
CA ALA A 128 -10.54 5.16 5.82
C ALA A 128 -11.12 3.91 5.14
N THR A 129 -11.61 4.04 3.92
CA THR A 129 -12.12 2.93 3.09
C THR A 129 -11.05 1.90 2.79
N THR A 130 -9.81 2.32 2.56
CA THR A 130 -8.70 1.40 2.29
C THR A 130 -8.14 0.76 3.57
N VAL A 131 -8.40 1.32 4.77
CA VAL A 131 -8.19 0.61 6.03
C VAL A 131 -9.15 -0.57 6.14
N PHE A 132 -10.44 -0.33 5.84
CA PHE A 132 -11.45 -1.38 5.79
C PHE A 132 -11.06 -2.48 4.81
N ASP A 133 -10.68 -2.11 3.59
CA ASP A 133 -10.25 -3.02 2.54
C ASP A 133 -9.11 -3.92 3.02
N TYR A 134 -8.06 -3.34 3.59
CA TYR A 134 -6.91 -4.09 4.07
C TYR A 134 -7.27 -5.06 5.20
N VAL A 135 -8.09 -4.63 6.16
CA VAL A 135 -8.57 -5.50 7.24
C VAL A 135 -9.39 -6.66 6.66
N ARG A 136 -10.29 -6.39 5.72
CA ARG A 136 -11.15 -7.40 5.10
C ARG A 136 -10.37 -8.47 4.36
N ARG A 137 -9.44 -8.06 3.51
CA ARG A 137 -8.76 -8.97 2.59
C ARG A 137 -7.48 -9.59 3.12
N ALA A 138 -6.77 -8.92 4.04
CA ALA A 138 -5.44 -9.32 4.47
C ALA A 138 -5.35 -9.72 5.94
N MET A 139 -6.35 -9.39 6.78
CA MET A 139 -6.30 -9.65 8.21
C MET A 139 -7.46 -10.55 8.70
N PRO A 140 -7.24 -11.38 9.73
CA PRO A 140 -5.97 -11.73 10.35
C PRO A 140 -5.02 -12.41 9.37
N HIS A 141 -3.72 -12.13 9.45
CA HIS A 141 -2.73 -12.66 8.50
C HIS A 141 -2.74 -14.21 8.37
N THR A 142 -3.07 -14.91 9.45
CA THR A 142 -3.19 -16.37 9.47
C THR A 142 -4.49 -16.91 8.89
N ALA A 143 -5.50 -16.04 8.67
CA ALA A 143 -6.81 -16.40 8.14
C ALA A 143 -7.43 -15.22 7.35
N PRO A 144 -6.84 -14.80 6.24
CA PRO A 144 -7.35 -13.70 5.42
C PRO A 144 -8.78 -13.97 4.94
N GLY A 145 -9.63 -12.95 4.93
CA GLY A 145 -11.03 -13.06 4.48
C GLY A 145 -11.98 -13.80 5.44
N SER A 146 -11.53 -14.14 6.66
CA SER A 146 -12.36 -14.87 7.64
C SER A 146 -13.29 -13.98 8.46
N LEU A 147 -13.15 -12.67 8.37
CA LEU A 147 -13.97 -11.72 9.12
C LEU A 147 -15.30 -11.46 8.38
N THR A 148 -16.38 -11.36 9.15
CA THR A 148 -17.67 -10.87 8.62
C THR A 148 -17.58 -9.37 8.32
N ASN A 149 -18.47 -8.86 7.48
CA ASN A 149 -18.51 -7.43 7.17
C ASN A 149 -18.66 -6.56 8.44
N ASP A 150 -19.55 -6.97 9.35
CA ASP A 150 -19.76 -6.26 10.62
C ASP A 150 -18.50 -6.25 11.49
N GLU A 151 -17.78 -7.37 11.56
CA GLU A 151 -16.48 -7.42 12.27
C GLU A 151 -15.45 -6.48 11.64
N VAL A 152 -15.40 -6.38 10.31
CA VAL A 152 -14.48 -5.46 9.62
C VAL A 152 -14.85 -4.00 9.89
N TYR A 153 -16.16 -3.65 9.87
CA TYR A 153 -16.60 -2.30 10.26
C TYR A 153 -16.25 -1.98 11.71
N ALA A 154 -16.47 -2.93 12.63
CA ALA A 154 -16.14 -2.77 14.03
C ALA A 154 -14.64 -2.57 14.25
N LEU A 155 -13.79 -3.41 13.66
CA LEU A 155 -12.34 -3.30 13.75
C LEU A 155 -11.84 -1.99 13.14
N THR A 156 -12.38 -1.58 12.00
CA THR A 156 -12.06 -0.29 11.36
C THR A 156 -12.45 0.87 12.28
N ALA A 157 -13.65 0.83 12.86
CA ALA A 157 -14.10 1.84 13.82
C ALA A 157 -13.16 1.92 15.05
N PHE A 158 -12.76 0.79 15.60
CA PHE A 158 -11.81 0.74 16.72
C PHE A 158 -10.45 1.35 16.32
N LEU A 159 -9.87 0.95 15.20
CA LEU A 159 -8.58 1.46 14.76
C LEU A 159 -8.60 2.96 14.50
N LEU A 160 -9.66 3.47 13.88
CA LEU A 160 -9.82 4.91 13.66
C LEU A 160 -10.04 5.69 14.97
N ALA A 161 -10.84 5.15 15.90
CA ALA A 161 -11.06 5.74 17.20
C ALA A 161 -9.80 5.73 18.08
N ALA A 162 -9.03 4.63 18.08
CA ALA A 162 -7.77 4.52 18.79
C ALA A 162 -6.72 5.53 18.26
N ASN A 163 -6.78 5.85 16.98
CA ASN A 163 -5.98 6.90 16.35
C ASN A 163 -6.60 8.30 16.44
N GLN A 164 -7.67 8.50 17.21
CA GLN A 164 -8.34 9.80 17.39
C GLN A 164 -8.82 10.44 16.07
N VAL A 165 -9.15 9.62 15.07
CA VAL A 165 -9.71 10.08 13.79
C VAL A 165 -11.21 10.26 13.91
N ILE A 166 -11.89 9.39 14.66
CA ILE A 166 -13.32 9.45 14.97
C ILE A 166 -13.55 9.37 16.48
N PRO A 167 -14.75 9.71 16.98
CA PRO A 167 -15.10 9.55 18.40
C PRO A 167 -14.98 8.10 18.87
N ARG A 168 -14.70 7.93 20.18
CA ARG A 168 -14.49 6.59 20.78
C ARG A 168 -15.76 5.73 20.83
N ASP A 169 -16.91 6.35 20.78
CA ASP A 169 -18.24 5.72 20.79
C ASP A 169 -18.85 5.60 19.39
N ALA A 170 -18.09 5.94 18.36
CA ALA A 170 -18.58 5.89 16.98
C ALA A 170 -18.90 4.47 16.53
N ALA A 171 -19.87 4.37 15.63
CA ALA A 171 -20.15 3.19 14.83
C ALA A 171 -20.05 3.55 13.35
N LEU A 172 -19.56 2.62 12.55
CA LEU A 172 -19.39 2.78 11.12
C LEU A 172 -20.25 1.80 10.34
N ASP A 173 -20.71 2.27 9.21
CA ASP A 173 -21.31 1.54 8.09
C ASP A 173 -20.74 2.10 6.78
N SER A 174 -21.22 1.63 5.63
CA SER A 174 -20.71 2.06 4.33
C SER A 174 -20.85 3.58 4.12
N ALA A 175 -21.95 4.19 4.55
CA ALA A 175 -22.20 5.61 4.36
C ALA A 175 -21.32 6.48 5.28
N SER A 176 -21.24 6.13 6.56
CA SER A 176 -20.47 6.88 7.54
C SER A 176 -18.95 6.69 7.37
N LEU A 177 -18.49 5.52 6.91
CA LEU A 177 -17.08 5.28 6.63
C LEU A 177 -16.55 6.20 5.50
N MET A 178 -17.31 6.41 4.45
CA MET A 178 -16.95 7.33 3.36
C MET A 178 -16.86 8.81 3.79
N GLN A 179 -17.48 9.18 4.91
CA GLN A 179 -17.41 10.55 5.44
C GLN A 179 -16.20 10.79 6.34
N VAL A 180 -15.44 9.76 6.67
CA VAL A 180 -14.26 9.90 7.53
C VAL A 180 -13.14 10.59 6.78
N LYS A 181 -12.70 11.74 7.30
CA LYS A 181 -11.55 12.46 6.78
C LYS A 181 -10.28 12.03 7.51
N MET A 182 -9.37 11.42 6.78
CA MET A 182 -8.07 11.04 7.35
C MET A 182 -7.18 12.26 7.54
N PRO A 183 -6.42 12.34 8.66
CA PRO A 183 -5.67 13.54 9.03
C PRO A 183 -4.63 14.02 8.01
N TYR A 184 -4.06 13.08 7.27
CA TYR A 184 -2.99 13.36 6.31
C TYR A 184 -3.39 13.10 4.86
N HIS A 185 -4.69 12.96 4.58
CA HIS A 185 -5.22 12.76 3.23
C HIS A 185 -4.61 13.73 2.20
N ASP A 186 -4.61 15.02 2.52
CA ASP A 186 -4.15 16.09 1.61
C ASP A 186 -2.63 16.13 1.41
N LYS A 187 -1.88 15.29 2.13
CA LYS A 187 -0.42 15.17 1.94
C LYS A 187 -0.05 14.20 0.80
N PHE A 188 -1.02 13.42 0.33
CA PHE A 188 -0.82 12.52 -0.79
C PHE A 188 -1.04 13.24 -2.12
N VAL A 189 -0.13 13.07 -3.04
CA VAL A 189 -0.27 13.59 -4.40
C VAL A 189 -0.86 12.52 -5.30
N ARG A 190 -1.62 12.95 -6.30
CA ARG A 190 -2.13 12.04 -7.32
C ARG A 190 -0.96 11.43 -8.10
N ASP A 191 -1.09 10.16 -8.43
CA ASP A 191 -0.14 9.51 -9.34
C ASP A 191 -0.25 10.15 -10.73
N ASN A 192 0.84 10.78 -11.15
CA ASN A 192 0.95 11.41 -12.46
C ASN A 192 1.76 10.56 -13.44
N ARG A 193 2.13 9.35 -13.08
CA ARG A 193 2.81 8.43 -13.99
C ARG A 193 1.88 8.10 -15.14
N ARG A 194 2.38 8.29 -16.35
CA ARG A 194 1.68 7.86 -17.55
C ARG A 194 1.95 6.37 -17.72
N GLY A 195 0.99 5.54 -17.36
CA GLY A 195 1.01 4.12 -17.67
C GLY A 195 0.93 3.90 -19.18
N GLY A 196 1.41 2.76 -19.65
CA GLY A 196 1.09 2.29 -21.00
C GLY A 196 -0.41 1.95 -21.11
N ASN A 197 -0.85 1.57 -22.30
CA ASN A 197 -2.25 1.23 -22.60
C ASN A 197 -2.84 0.12 -21.72
N GLU A 198 -2.03 -0.52 -20.89
CA GLU A 198 -2.39 -1.63 -20.00
C GLU A 198 -2.67 -1.19 -18.56
N VAL A 199 -2.35 0.05 -18.22
CA VAL A 199 -2.61 0.62 -16.88
C VAL A 199 -3.69 1.66 -17.05
N LYS A 200 -4.93 1.27 -16.81
CA LYS A 200 -6.09 2.16 -16.71
C LYS A 200 -6.42 2.42 -15.26
#